data_ad5ed0da760496a9813578afca6fd04d
#
_entry.id   ad5ed0da760496a9813578afca6fd04d
#
_cell.length_a   1.000
_cell.length_b   1.000
_cell.length_c   1.000
_cell.angle_alpha   90.00
_cell.angle_beta   90.00
_cell.angle_gamma   90.00
#
_symmetry.space_group_name_H-M   'P 1'
#
loop_
_entity.id
_entity.type
_entity.pdbx_description
1 polymer ?
#
loop_
_entity_poly.entity_id
_entity_poly.type
_entity_poly.pdbx_seq_one_letter_code
_entity_poly.pdbx_strand_id
1 'polypeptide(L)'
;DSFLQDINAGPHHHVLADEPIAYGGTNLGLTPFGFLSAGLAACTSMTIRMYARRKKMALPHVSVDISHSKSHFEDAETQAKTKVDVFERNIHLTGDLPDDERARLLEVADRCPVHRTLEESSQIVSRLA
;
A
#
# COMPACT_ATOMS: atom_id res chain seq x y z
N ASP A 1 -7.44 25.53 14.12
CA ASP A 1 -6.09 25.10 13.77
C ASP A 1 -5.94 23.60 14.01
N SER A 2 -6.07 22.81 12.95
CA SER A 2 -6.01 21.35 13.03
C SER A 2 -5.39 20.75 11.78
N PHE A 3 -4.94 19.50 11.87
CA PHE A 3 -4.41 18.75 10.72
C PHE A 3 -5.51 18.01 9.95
N LEU A 4 -6.73 18.02 10.47
CA LEU A 4 -7.84 17.32 9.82
C LEU A 4 -8.07 17.85 8.40
N GLN A 5 -8.06 16.93 7.43
CA GLN A 5 -8.30 17.23 6.03
C GLN A 5 -9.56 16.53 5.55
N ASP A 6 -10.37 17.28 4.84
CA ASP A 6 -11.56 16.80 4.17
C ASP A 6 -11.25 16.64 2.69
N ILE A 7 -11.30 15.41 2.18
CA ILE A 7 -10.85 15.08 0.83
C ILE A 7 -12.03 14.56 0.01
N ASN A 8 -12.33 15.25 -1.08
CA ASN A 8 -13.29 14.78 -2.06
C ASN A 8 -12.55 14.17 -3.26
N ALA A 9 -12.80 12.91 -3.54
CA ALA A 9 -12.22 12.19 -4.65
C ALA A 9 -13.32 11.90 -5.69
N GLY A 10 -13.44 12.77 -6.65
CA GLY A 10 -14.54 12.75 -7.62
C GLY A 10 -15.89 13.08 -6.96
N PRO A 11 -17.01 12.82 -7.67
CA PRO A 11 -18.33 13.22 -7.19
C PRO A 11 -18.93 12.30 -6.11
N HIS A 12 -18.37 11.12 -5.89
CA HIS A 12 -19.01 10.08 -5.06
C HIS A 12 -18.18 9.61 -3.86
N HIS A 13 -16.93 10.06 -3.73
CA HIS A 13 -16.06 9.55 -2.68
C HIS A 13 -15.55 10.68 -1.80
N HIS A 14 -15.69 10.48 -0.49
CA HIS A 14 -15.27 11.41 0.54
C HIS A 14 -14.52 10.67 1.62
N VAL A 15 -13.35 11.18 1.99
CA VAL A 15 -12.52 10.58 3.03
C VAL A 15 -11.90 11.67 3.89
N LEU A 16 -11.56 11.31 5.12
CA LEU A 16 -10.85 12.17 6.06
C LEU A 16 -9.42 11.71 6.22
N ALA A 17 -8.50 12.66 6.25
CA ALA A 17 -7.12 12.44 6.63
C ALA A 17 -6.80 13.24 7.89
N ASP A 18 -5.98 12.69 8.76
CA ASP A 18 -5.60 13.37 10.00
C ASP A 18 -4.27 12.79 10.50
N GLU A 19 -3.77 13.36 11.58
CA GLU A 19 -2.64 12.81 12.31
C GLU A 19 -3.13 12.22 13.63
N PRO A 20 -2.36 11.28 14.24
CA PRO A 20 -2.66 10.78 15.57
C PRO A 20 -2.58 11.88 16.63
N ILE A 21 -3.27 11.69 17.73
CA ILE A 21 -3.27 12.63 18.87
C ILE A 21 -1.83 12.91 19.35
N ALA A 22 -0.97 11.88 19.35
CA ALA A 22 0.43 12.02 19.75
C ALA A 22 1.24 13.01 18.90
N TYR A 23 0.79 13.27 17.67
CA TYR A 23 1.43 14.21 16.74
C TYR A 23 0.61 15.49 16.51
N GLY A 24 -0.33 15.77 17.38
CA GLY A 24 -1.12 17.01 17.34
C GLY A 24 -2.40 16.94 16.51
N GLY A 25 -2.77 15.78 16.03
CA GLY A 25 -4.03 15.54 15.31
C GLY A 25 -5.16 15.14 16.24
N THR A 26 -6.29 14.79 15.65
CA THR A 26 -7.50 14.33 16.36
C THR A 26 -7.86 12.87 16.05
N ASN A 27 -7.05 12.20 15.24
CA ASN A 27 -7.20 10.78 14.88
C ASN A 27 -8.58 10.45 14.26
N LEU A 28 -9.10 11.35 13.42
CA LEU A 28 -10.40 11.17 12.77
C LEU A 28 -10.29 10.58 11.36
N GLY A 29 -9.08 10.36 10.87
CA GLY A 29 -8.84 9.78 9.55
C GLY A 29 -7.49 9.11 9.46
N LEU A 30 -7.19 8.51 8.31
CA LEU A 30 -5.89 7.93 8.05
C LEU A 30 -4.83 9.02 7.95
N THR A 31 -3.60 8.69 8.36
CA THR A 31 -2.44 9.54 8.09
C THR A 31 -2.12 9.52 6.58
N PRO A 32 -1.36 10.50 6.07
CA PRO A 32 -0.91 10.47 4.66
C PRO A 32 -0.22 9.17 4.27
N PHE A 33 0.70 8.65 5.07
CA PHE A 33 1.32 7.34 4.81
C PHE A 33 0.34 6.18 4.98
N GLY A 34 -0.67 6.34 5.84
CA GLY A 34 -1.78 5.40 5.95
C GLY A 34 -2.54 5.26 4.64
N PHE A 35 -2.73 6.33 3.90
CA PHE A 35 -3.33 6.29 2.56
C PHE A 35 -2.47 5.56 1.55
N LEU A 36 -1.15 5.73 1.59
CA LEU A 36 -0.23 4.97 0.73
C LEU A 36 -0.31 3.47 1.04
N SER A 37 -0.30 3.11 2.31
CA SER A 37 -0.44 1.71 2.76
C SER A 37 -1.79 1.12 2.36
N ALA A 38 -2.88 1.87 2.54
CA ALA A 38 -4.22 1.44 2.15
C ALA A 38 -4.32 1.23 0.63
N GLY A 39 -3.74 2.12 -0.15
CA GLY A 39 -3.68 1.99 -1.61
C GLY A 39 -2.92 0.73 -2.04
N LEU A 40 -1.78 0.47 -1.42
CA LEU A 40 -0.99 -0.74 -1.68
C LEU A 40 -1.77 -2.00 -1.31
N ALA A 41 -2.42 -2.03 -0.14
CA ALA A 41 -3.21 -3.17 0.31
C ALA A 41 -4.38 -3.45 -0.64
N ALA A 42 -5.14 -2.43 -0.98
CA ALA A 42 -6.29 -2.55 -1.89
C ALA A 42 -5.86 -3.04 -3.27
N CYS A 43 -4.83 -2.42 -3.83
CA CYS A 43 -4.33 -2.78 -5.16
C CYS A 43 -3.80 -4.23 -5.19
N THR A 44 -3.06 -4.64 -4.15
CA THR A 44 -2.55 -6.01 -4.00
C THR A 44 -3.70 -7.02 -3.98
N SER A 45 -4.69 -6.79 -3.12
CA SER A 45 -5.86 -7.66 -2.97
C SER A 45 -6.64 -7.77 -4.27
N MET A 46 -6.91 -6.64 -4.94
CA MET A 46 -7.63 -6.62 -6.22
C MET A 46 -6.87 -7.34 -7.32
N THR A 47 -5.55 -7.15 -7.39
CA THR A 47 -4.69 -7.79 -8.40
C THR A 47 -4.70 -9.32 -8.25
N ILE A 48 -4.55 -9.80 -7.01
CA ILE A 48 -4.63 -11.24 -6.69
C ILE A 48 -6.02 -11.78 -7.07
N ARG A 49 -7.08 -11.07 -6.69
CA ARG A 49 -8.46 -11.48 -6.97
C ARG A 49 -8.73 -11.58 -8.47
N MET A 50 -8.30 -10.60 -9.24
CA MET A 50 -8.48 -10.60 -10.69
C MET A 50 -7.78 -11.78 -11.36
N TYR A 51 -6.55 -12.06 -10.95
CA TYR A 51 -5.79 -13.19 -11.47
C TYR A 51 -6.46 -14.53 -11.11
N ALA A 52 -6.83 -14.71 -9.83
CA ALA A 52 -7.47 -15.92 -9.36
C ALA A 52 -8.79 -16.21 -10.08
N ARG A 53 -9.59 -15.17 -10.33
CA ARG A 53 -10.83 -15.30 -11.12
C ARG A 53 -10.55 -15.74 -12.54
N ARG A 54 -9.59 -15.11 -13.20
CA ARG A 54 -9.25 -15.45 -14.59
C ARG A 54 -8.75 -16.88 -14.73
N LYS A 55 -8.00 -17.36 -13.74
CA LYS A 55 -7.46 -18.71 -13.69
C LYS A 55 -8.40 -19.73 -13.04
N LYS A 56 -9.58 -19.31 -12.61
CA LYS A 56 -10.57 -20.16 -11.92
C LYS A 56 -10.00 -20.87 -10.69
N MET A 57 -9.15 -20.17 -9.94
CA MET A 57 -8.59 -20.67 -8.68
C MET A 57 -9.62 -20.58 -7.56
N ALA A 58 -9.61 -21.57 -6.65
CA ALA A 58 -10.48 -21.61 -5.48
C ALA A 58 -9.98 -20.69 -4.38
N LEU A 59 -10.20 -19.38 -4.53
CA LEU A 59 -9.79 -18.35 -3.59
C LEU A 59 -11.02 -17.58 -3.08
N PRO A 60 -11.69 -18.08 -2.00
CA PRO A 60 -12.87 -17.41 -1.47
C PRO A 60 -12.56 -16.05 -0.82
N HIS A 61 -11.38 -15.90 -0.23
CA HIS A 61 -11.02 -14.65 0.45
C HIS A 61 -9.52 -14.38 0.38
N VAL A 62 -9.19 -13.11 0.25
CA VAL A 62 -7.81 -12.59 0.36
C VAL A 62 -7.83 -11.37 1.27
N SER A 63 -6.89 -11.31 2.22
CA SER A 63 -6.67 -10.13 3.04
C SER A 63 -5.19 -9.76 3.03
N VAL A 64 -4.91 -8.47 3.20
CA VAL A 64 -3.56 -7.94 3.15
C VAL A 64 -3.36 -6.99 4.33
N ASP A 65 -2.36 -7.29 5.15
CA ASP A 65 -1.91 -6.41 6.22
C ASP A 65 -0.64 -5.70 5.77
N ILE A 66 -0.58 -4.39 5.96
CA ILE A 66 0.59 -3.59 5.61
C ILE A 66 1.07 -2.80 6.81
N SER A 67 2.36 -2.85 7.05
CA SER A 67 3.05 -1.94 7.96
C SER A 67 4.06 -1.10 7.19
N HIS A 68 4.23 0.13 7.64
CA HIS A 68 5.19 1.08 7.08
C HIS A 68 6.19 1.48 8.14
N SER A 69 7.46 1.52 7.76
CA SER A 69 8.54 2.00 8.61
C SER A 69 9.61 2.66 7.76
N LYS A 70 10.49 3.41 8.41
CA LYS A 70 11.70 3.94 7.77
C LYS A 70 12.88 3.15 8.28
N SER A 71 13.68 2.61 7.37
CA SER A 71 14.92 1.96 7.73
C SER A 71 16.11 2.68 7.13
N HIS A 72 17.29 2.49 7.75
CA HIS A 72 18.53 3.01 7.22
C HIS A 72 19.16 1.95 6.33
N PHE A 73 19.50 2.36 5.11
CA PHE A 73 20.24 1.53 4.16
C PHE A 73 21.64 2.12 4.02
N GLU A 74 22.66 1.26 4.11
CA GLU A 74 24.06 1.63 3.92
C GLU A 74 24.52 1.10 2.57
N ASP A 75 24.93 2.01 1.67
CA ASP A 75 25.51 1.64 0.39
C ASP A 75 26.95 1.14 0.63
N ALA A 76 27.22 -0.11 0.26
CA ALA A 76 28.53 -0.75 0.46
C ALA A 76 29.64 -0.10 -0.37
N GLU A 77 29.33 0.54 -1.50
CA GLU A 77 30.32 1.19 -2.36
C GLU A 77 30.68 2.60 -1.88
N THR A 78 29.66 3.38 -1.47
CA THR A 78 29.83 4.78 -1.09
C THR A 78 29.88 4.99 0.40
N GLN A 79 29.49 3.99 1.21
CA GLN A 79 29.28 4.06 2.64
C GLN A 79 28.27 5.15 3.07
N ALA A 80 27.45 5.62 2.11
CA ALA A 80 26.40 6.58 2.39
C ALA A 80 25.22 5.89 3.09
N LYS A 81 24.70 6.51 4.14
CA LYS A 81 23.48 6.05 4.84
C LYS A 81 22.29 6.77 4.26
N THR A 82 21.38 6.01 3.66
CA THR A 82 20.13 6.52 3.10
C THR A 82 18.96 5.98 3.90
N LYS A 83 17.97 6.86 4.19
CA LYS A 83 16.68 6.41 4.73
C LYS A 83 15.79 5.95 3.60
N VAL A 84 15.26 4.74 3.73
CA VAL A 84 14.25 4.22 2.80
C VAL A 84 12.97 3.92 3.54
N ASP A 85 11.85 4.20 2.88
CA ASP A 85 10.55 3.77 3.34
C ASP A 85 10.38 2.29 3.05
N VAL A 86 9.93 1.53 4.04
CA VAL A 86 9.69 0.09 3.91
C VAL A 86 8.22 -0.18 4.15
N PHE A 87 7.56 -0.79 3.17
CA PHE A 87 6.20 -1.29 3.28
C PHE A 87 6.26 -2.81 3.34
N GLU A 88 5.93 -3.37 4.49
CA GLU A 88 5.84 -4.82 4.66
C GLU A 88 4.42 -5.29 4.43
N ARG A 89 4.28 -6.31 3.60
CA ARG A 89 3.00 -6.84 3.15
C ARG A 89 2.85 -8.27 3.60
N ASN A 90 1.85 -8.55 4.44
CA ASN A 90 1.46 -9.90 4.81
C ASN A 90 0.16 -10.26 4.09
N ILE A 91 0.23 -11.25 3.21
CA ILE A 91 -0.87 -11.66 2.34
C ILE A 91 -1.45 -12.96 2.87
N HIS A 92 -2.74 -12.95 3.19
CA HIS A 92 -3.48 -14.09 3.71
C HIS A 92 -4.45 -14.60 2.64
N LEU A 93 -4.19 -15.84 2.18
CA LEU A 93 -5.01 -16.50 1.17
C LEU A 93 -5.82 -17.59 1.84
N THR A 94 -7.14 -17.43 1.85
CA THR A 94 -8.07 -18.42 2.39
C THR A 94 -8.54 -19.32 1.26
N GLY A 95 -8.58 -20.62 1.52
CA GLY A 95 -9.04 -21.61 0.57
C GLY A 95 -8.10 -22.79 0.49
N ASP A 96 -8.58 -23.84 -0.15
CA ASP A 96 -7.83 -25.09 -0.36
C ASP A 96 -7.05 -25.00 -1.67
N LEU A 97 -5.98 -24.19 -1.64
CA LEU A 97 -5.11 -23.95 -2.78
C LEU A 97 -3.85 -24.80 -2.66
N PRO A 98 -3.41 -25.47 -3.75
CA PRO A 98 -2.10 -26.10 -3.79
C PRO A 98 -0.96 -25.10 -3.55
N ASP A 99 0.16 -25.58 -3.06
CA ASP A 99 1.32 -24.72 -2.73
C ASP A 99 1.87 -23.96 -3.93
N ASP A 100 1.85 -24.57 -5.12
CA ASP A 100 2.27 -23.92 -6.36
C ASP A 100 1.36 -22.74 -6.75
N GLU A 101 0.04 -22.87 -6.56
CA GLU A 101 -0.91 -21.79 -6.78
C GLU A 101 -0.72 -20.66 -5.76
N ARG A 102 -0.49 -20.98 -4.48
CA ARG A 102 -0.17 -19.99 -3.45
C ARG A 102 1.09 -19.21 -3.79
N ALA A 103 2.15 -19.90 -4.20
CA ALA A 103 3.40 -19.28 -4.62
C ALA A 103 3.18 -18.36 -5.83
N ARG A 104 2.36 -18.79 -6.79
CA ARG A 104 2.03 -17.99 -7.97
C ARG A 104 1.29 -16.72 -7.61
N LEU A 105 0.34 -16.79 -6.69
CA LEU A 105 -0.41 -15.61 -6.25
C LEU A 105 0.48 -14.61 -5.51
N LEU A 106 1.48 -15.08 -4.77
CA LEU A 106 2.47 -14.20 -4.14
C LEU A 106 3.30 -13.45 -5.20
N GLU A 107 3.72 -14.12 -6.27
CA GLU A 107 4.40 -13.46 -7.40
C GLU A 107 3.48 -12.44 -8.10
N VAL A 108 2.21 -12.76 -8.25
CA VAL A 108 1.20 -11.88 -8.87
C VAL A 108 1.03 -10.60 -8.06
N ALA A 109 1.17 -10.66 -6.74
CA ALA A 109 1.11 -9.49 -5.87
C ALA A 109 2.11 -8.39 -6.28
N ASP A 110 3.28 -8.78 -6.77
CA ASP A 110 4.32 -7.84 -7.20
C ASP A 110 3.98 -7.10 -8.51
N ARG A 111 2.93 -7.54 -9.21
CA ARG A 111 2.44 -6.88 -10.43
C ARG A 111 1.44 -5.78 -10.17
N CYS A 112 1.09 -5.54 -8.92
CA CYS A 112 0.20 -4.45 -8.51
C CYS A 112 0.77 -3.12 -8.98
N PRO A 113 0.00 -2.27 -9.70
CA PRO A 113 0.50 -0.99 -10.19
C PRO A 113 0.96 -0.03 -9.08
N VAL A 114 0.31 -0.04 -7.92
CA VAL A 114 0.72 0.78 -6.78
C VAL A 114 2.06 0.31 -6.22
N HIS A 115 2.30 -1.01 -6.16
CA HIS A 115 3.61 -1.57 -5.80
C HIS A 115 4.71 -0.99 -6.68
N ARG A 116 4.51 -1.00 -8.00
CA ARG A 116 5.49 -0.46 -8.94
C ARG A 116 5.72 1.04 -8.74
N THR A 117 4.65 1.80 -8.53
CA THR A 117 4.73 3.24 -8.28
C THR A 117 5.53 3.56 -7.02
N LEU A 118 5.34 2.77 -5.95
CA LEU A 118 6.07 2.97 -4.70
C LEU A 118 7.54 2.55 -4.80
N GLU A 119 7.87 1.54 -5.60
CA GLU A 119 9.25 1.12 -5.81
C GLU A 119 10.04 2.03 -6.76
N GLU A 120 9.36 2.64 -7.72
CA GLU A 120 9.98 3.49 -8.75
C GLU A 120 9.93 4.96 -8.34
N SER A 121 10.81 5.77 -8.94
CA SER A 121 10.78 7.22 -8.75
C SER A 121 9.61 7.82 -9.53
N SER A 122 8.78 8.60 -8.82
CA SER A 122 7.67 9.33 -9.42
C SER A 122 8.05 10.79 -9.62
N GLN A 123 7.52 11.41 -10.65
CA GLN A 123 7.69 12.84 -10.90
C GLN A 123 6.50 13.59 -10.31
N ILE A 124 6.78 14.66 -9.56
CA ILE A 124 5.75 15.51 -8.96
C ILE A 124 5.93 16.91 -9.54
N VAL A 125 4.84 17.43 -10.11
CA VAL A 125 4.82 18.76 -10.73
C VAL A 125 3.81 19.62 -9.96
N SER A 126 4.27 20.77 -9.49
CA SER A 126 3.45 21.69 -8.70
C SER A 126 3.25 23.00 -9.42
N ARG A 127 2.04 23.54 -9.35
CA ARG A 127 1.67 24.84 -9.91
C ARG A 127 0.78 25.57 -8.95
N LEU A 128 0.91 26.88 -8.90
CA LEU A 128 -0.12 27.71 -8.26
C LEU A 128 -1.32 27.84 -9.19
N ALA A 129 -2.48 27.66 -8.62
CA ALA A 129 -3.73 27.89 -9.35
C ALA A 129 -4.13 29.35 -9.34
#